data_e4fc7b42e1b61376a42ef1dbaf717a76
#
_entry.id   e4fc7b42e1b61376a42ef1dbaf717a76
#
_cell.length_a   1.000
_cell.length_b   1.000
_cell.length_c   1.000
_cell.angle_alpha   90.00
_cell.angle_beta   90.00
_cell.angle_gamma   90.00
#
_symmetry.space_group_name_H-M   'P 1'
#
loop_
_entity.id
_entity.type
_entity.pdbx_description
1 polymer ?
#
loop_
_entity_poly.entity_id
_entity_poly.type
_entity_poly.pdbx_seq_one_letter_code
_entity_poly.pdbx_strand_id
1 'polypeptide(L)'
;MKGLVITMSQWTDMYKEKTVSAAEAVKIVKDHDWVDYGMATSQPIVLDKALAARKDELKDIKVRMAFSLSPRHIIDEDPERKTFTAMNWHMSGYDRKLCSQGLSNFIPMMYRNKPSIYRDILDVDVAMITVSPMDKHGFFTFGPTVSATAEICKKAKKVILEVNEAAPRVLGGSDECIHISDVDLVVEAGSIPMPIIPFKDGNDTDKTIAKMILKEIPDGATLQLGVGGLPNAVGAMIADSDLKDLGMHTEMLVDAFLLMYKKGRLTNRCKSLDRNKAVWSFAAGSEELYEWLDDNPYLAAYPVSYVNDPCVVAQLDNFISINNCLEVDLFGQVSSESSGTKHISGSGGQLDFADGAYRSKGGKSIIAFHATFTDKSGKLQSRIRPTLLPGTITTVPRSQTHYVATEYGIANLMGASTWERAEKLINLAHPDFREEIGRASCRERVCLYV
;
A
#
# COMPACT_ATOMS: atom_id res chain seq x y z
N MET A 1 -19.22 26.65 -36.56
CA MET A 1 -18.53 26.54 -35.30
C MET A 1 -17.04 26.69 -35.59
N LYS A 2 -16.42 27.81 -35.20
CA LYS A 2 -14.97 27.98 -35.28
C LYS A 2 -14.39 27.09 -34.17
N GLY A 3 -13.68 26.00 -34.55
CA GLY A 3 -12.96 25.20 -33.61
C GLY A 3 -11.95 26.07 -32.86
N LEU A 4 -11.99 26.06 -31.53
CA LEU A 4 -11.01 26.72 -30.69
C LEU A 4 -9.69 26.00 -30.96
N VAL A 5 -8.72 26.63 -31.61
CA VAL A 5 -7.36 26.10 -31.73
C VAL A 5 -6.69 26.35 -30.38
N ILE A 6 -6.65 25.32 -29.56
CA ILE A 6 -5.96 25.35 -28.27
C ILE A 6 -4.45 25.32 -28.57
N THR A 7 -3.75 26.39 -28.20
CA THR A 7 -2.30 26.50 -28.34
C THR A 7 -1.61 26.16 -27.02
N MET A 8 -0.36 25.70 -27.06
CA MET A 8 0.46 25.42 -25.86
C MET A 8 0.57 26.64 -24.91
N SER A 9 0.44 27.86 -25.42
CA SER A 9 0.39 29.08 -24.62
C SER A 9 -0.82 29.14 -23.67
N GLN A 10 -1.96 28.55 -24.05
CA GLN A 10 -3.19 28.59 -23.25
C GLN A 10 -3.04 27.85 -21.91
N TRP A 11 -2.36 26.70 -21.88
CA TRP A 11 -2.14 25.95 -20.63
C TRP A 11 -1.18 26.67 -19.69
N THR A 12 -0.16 27.29 -20.25
CA THR A 12 0.78 28.12 -19.49
C THR A 12 0.11 29.36 -18.90
N ASP A 13 -0.80 29.98 -19.64
CA ASP A 13 -1.54 31.15 -19.17
C ASP A 13 -2.51 30.75 -18.05
N MET A 14 -3.27 29.64 -18.23
CA MET A 14 -4.14 29.08 -17.20
C MET A 14 -3.38 28.67 -15.95
N TYR A 15 -2.19 28.09 -16.09
CA TYR A 15 -1.30 27.74 -14.98
C TYR A 15 -0.93 28.98 -14.16
N LYS A 16 -0.49 30.06 -14.82
CA LYS A 16 -0.15 31.33 -14.16
C LYS A 16 -1.36 31.96 -13.43
N GLU A 17 -2.52 31.92 -14.07
CA GLU A 17 -3.76 32.47 -13.50
C GLU A 17 -4.17 31.73 -12.22
N LYS A 18 -4.03 30.40 -12.18
CA LYS A 18 -4.37 29.55 -11.04
C LYS A 18 -3.28 29.46 -9.97
N THR A 19 -2.06 29.94 -10.26
CA THR A 19 -0.94 29.86 -9.32
C THR A 19 -1.08 30.96 -8.26
N VAL A 20 -1.10 30.52 -6.99
CA VAL A 20 -1.20 31.39 -5.82
C VAL A 20 -0.23 30.91 -4.72
N SER A 21 -0.04 31.72 -3.68
CA SER A 21 0.67 31.28 -2.49
C SER A 21 -0.12 30.23 -1.70
N ALA A 22 0.57 29.38 -0.94
CA ALA A 22 -0.12 28.39 -0.09
C ALA A 22 -1.08 29.05 0.91
N ALA A 23 -0.68 30.18 1.49
CA ALA A 23 -1.53 30.95 2.41
C ALA A 23 -2.81 31.46 1.74
N GLU A 24 -2.76 31.81 0.46
CA GLU A 24 -3.94 32.21 -0.30
C GLU A 24 -4.80 31.00 -0.68
N ALA A 25 -4.16 29.91 -1.14
CA ALA A 25 -4.85 28.70 -1.55
C ALA A 25 -5.72 28.10 -0.44
N VAL A 26 -5.20 28.02 0.79
CA VAL A 26 -5.92 27.43 1.92
C VAL A 26 -7.11 28.27 2.42
N LYS A 27 -7.27 29.52 1.97
CA LYS A 27 -8.47 30.34 2.31
C LYS A 27 -9.77 29.78 1.77
N ILE A 28 -9.69 28.88 0.79
CA ILE A 28 -10.87 28.21 0.22
C ILE A 28 -11.51 27.22 1.22
N VAL A 29 -10.73 26.72 2.19
CA VAL A 29 -11.22 25.82 3.25
C VAL A 29 -12.10 26.61 4.23
N LYS A 30 -13.27 26.05 4.52
CA LYS A 30 -14.29 26.61 5.41
C LYS A 30 -14.58 25.70 6.59
N ASP A 31 -15.25 26.21 7.60
CA ASP A 31 -15.72 25.41 8.73
C ASP A 31 -16.48 24.16 8.27
N HIS A 32 -16.23 23.05 8.93
CA HIS A 32 -16.85 21.74 8.70
C HIS A 32 -16.45 21.03 7.40
N ASP A 33 -15.47 21.54 6.64
CA ASP A 33 -15.02 20.91 5.40
C ASP A 33 -14.33 19.55 5.64
N TRP A 34 -14.52 18.67 4.68
CA TRP A 34 -13.73 17.46 4.50
C TRP A 34 -12.60 17.75 3.51
N VAL A 35 -11.38 17.78 4.05
CA VAL A 35 -10.14 17.92 3.28
C VAL A 35 -9.53 16.56 3.05
N ASP A 36 -8.99 16.31 1.85
CA ASP A 36 -8.33 15.05 1.52
C ASP A 36 -6.91 15.29 1.00
N TYR A 37 -5.94 14.62 1.63
CA TYR A 37 -4.52 14.66 1.27
C TYR A 37 -4.08 13.43 0.45
N GLY A 38 -4.99 12.52 0.16
CA GLY A 38 -4.62 11.25 -0.46
C GLY A 38 -3.81 10.35 0.47
N MET A 39 -2.71 9.78 -0.02
CA MET A 39 -1.84 8.91 0.76
C MET A 39 -0.36 9.02 0.35
N ALA A 40 0.52 8.53 1.19
CA ALA A 40 1.95 8.43 0.94
C ALA A 40 2.55 9.74 0.38
N THR A 41 3.11 9.70 -0.82
CA THR A 41 3.77 10.85 -1.45
C THR A 41 2.81 11.88 -2.05
N SER A 42 1.50 11.59 -2.15
CA SER A 42 0.51 12.58 -2.61
C SER A 42 0.14 13.60 -1.51
N GLN A 43 0.53 13.36 -0.26
CA GLN A 43 0.21 14.24 0.85
C GLN A 43 1.02 15.53 0.78
N PRO A 44 0.35 16.72 0.79
CA PRO A 44 1.03 17.99 0.64
C PRO A 44 1.83 18.36 1.89
N ILE A 45 2.87 19.16 1.72
CA ILE A 45 3.76 19.62 2.80
C ILE A 45 3.56 21.11 3.05
N VAL A 46 3.59 21.91 1.99
CA VAL A 46 3.47 23.37 2.09
C VAL A 46 2.02 23.76 2.37
N LEU A 47 1.06 23.09 1.72
CA LEU A 47 -0.37 23.30 1.98
C LEU A 47 -0.78 22.81 3.38
N ASP A 48 -0.24 21.69 3.86
CA ASP A 48 -0.47 21.20 5.22
C ASP A 48 -0.05 22.22 6.26
N LYS A 49 1.16 22.80 6.11
CA LYS A 49 1.67 23.85 6.97
C LYS A 49 0.80 25.12 6.92
N ALA A 50 0.37 25.53 5.72
CA ALA A 50 -0.46 26.71 5.56
C ALA A 50 -1.88 26.51 6.15
N LEU A 51 -2.45 25.28 6.02
CA LEU A 51 -3.74 24.97 6.62
C LEU A 51 -3.64 24.94 8.15
N ALA A 52 -2.59 24.34 8.72
CA ALA A 52 -2.35 24.30 10.16
C ALA A 52 -2.26 25.71 10.79
N ALA A 53 -1.69 26.68 10.07
CA ALA A 53 -1.60 28.08 10.52
C ALA A 53 -2.98 28.74 10.70
N ARG A 54 -4.05 28.16 10.13
CA ARG A 54 -5.43 28.67 10.26
C ARG A 54 -6.22 28.00 11.40
N LYS A 55 -5.56 27.28 12.30
CA LYS A 55 -6.23 26.55 13.39
C LYS A 55 -7.14 27.37 14.29
N ASP A 56 -6.81 28.65 14.48
CA ASP A 56 -7.58 29.55 15.35
C ASP A 56 -8.73 30.26 14.57
N GLU A 57 -8.77 30.12 13.24
CA GLU A 57 -9.77 30.69 12.36
C GLU A 57 -10.88 29.68 11.98
N LEU A 58 -10.55 28.39 11.93
CA LEU A 58 -11.39 27.33 11.42
C LEU A 58 -11.99 26.48 12.55
N LYS A 59 -13.08 25.77 12.22
CA LYS A 59 -13.78 24.85 13.14
C LYS A 59 -14.13 23.54 12.47
N ASP A 60 -13.89 22.43 13.19
CA ASP A 60 -14.35 21.08 12.83
C ASP A 60 -13.91 20.64 11.43
N ILE A 61 -12.64 20.81 11.10
CA ILE A 61 -12.07 20.36 9.82
C ILE A 61 -11.69 18.87 9.94
N LYS A 62 -12.19 18.06 9.03
CA LYS A 62 -11.85 16.64 8.96
C LYS A 62 -10.85 16.42 7.83
N VAL A 63 -9.69 15.84 8.14
CA VAL A 63 -8.62 15.62 7.16
C VAL A 63 -8.40 14.12 6.97
N ARG A 64 -8.65 13.62 5.76
CA ARG A 64 -8.33 12.23 5.38
C ARG A 64 -6.92 12.16 4.83
N MET A 65 -6.20 11.16 5.31
CA MET A 65 -4.85 10.85 4.87
C MET A 65 -4.56 9.38 5.17
N ALA A 66 -3.52 8.81 4.58
CA ALA A 66 -3.10 7.46 4.93
C ALA A 66 -1.63 7.22 4.59
N PHE A 67 -1.03 6.29 5.29
CA PHE A 67 0.36 5.89 5.08
C PHE A 67 1.30 7.09 5.03
N SER A 68 1.17 7.96 6.04
CA SER A 68 1.94 9.22 6.11
C SER A 68 3.43 8.94 6.29
N LEU A 69 4.23 9.45 5.36
CA LEU A 69 5.68 9.23 5.34
C LEU A 69 6.47 10.32 6.07
N SER A 70 5.79 11.37 6.51
CA SER A 70 6.34 12.47 7.31
C SER A 70 5.30 13.01 8.30
N PRO A 71 5.71 13.70 9.37
CA PRO A 71 4.81 14.38 10.30
C PRO A 71 3.89 15.38 9.59
N ARG A 72 2.72 15.65 10.19
CA ARG A 72 1.69 16.55 9.65
C ARG A 72 1.51 17.75 10.57
N HIS A 73 1.64 18.95 10.02
CA HIS A 73 1.50 20.21 10.75
C HIS A 73 0.12 20.38 11.39
N ILE A 74 -0.96 19.96 10.72
CA ILE A 74 -2.33 19.98 11.28
C ILE A 74 -2.47 19.19 12.57
N ILE A 75 -1.60 18.21 12.82
CA ILE A 75 -1.61 17.39 14.05
C ILE A 75 -0.64 17.98 15.08
N ASP A 76 0.56 18.35 14.63
CA ASP A 76 1.62 18.84 15.53
C ASP A 76 1.24 20.21 16.14
N GLU A 77 0.53 21.05 15.39
CA GLU A 77 0.10 22.37 15.84
C GLU A 77 -1.28 22.38 16.54
N ASP A 78 -2.08 21.32 16.39
CA ASP A 78 -3.39 21.16 17.08
C ASP A 78 -3.45 19.80 17.85
N PRO A 79 -2.55 19.55 18.82
CA PRO A 79 -2.49 18.27 19.53
C PRO A 79 -3.73 17.98 20.38
N GLU A 80 -4.53 19.00 20.71
CA GLU A 80 -5.80 18.88 21.43
C GLU A 80 -6.99 18.59 20.52
N ARG A 81 -6.79 18.59 19.19
CA ARG A 81 -7.81 18.34 18.17
C ARG A 81 -9.01 19.28 18.25
N LYS A 82 -8.75 20.54 18.53
CA LYS A 82 -9.79 21.57 18.64
C LYS A 82 -10.37 21.95 17.28
N THR A 83 -9.53 21.91 16.25
CA THR A 83 -9.85 22.35 14.89
C THR A 83 -9.80 21.19 13.90
N PHE A 84 -8.73 20.38 13.95
CA PHE A 84 -8.49 19.33 12.98
C PHE A 84 -8.75 17.94 13.53
N THR A 85 -9.48 17.12 12.79
CA THR A 85 -9.67 15.69 13.09
C THR A 85 -9.08 14.86 11.96
N ALA A 86 -7.97 14.17 12.24
CA ALA A 86 -7.33 13.28 11.29
C ALA A 86 -8.08 11.97 11.16
N MET A 87 -8.25 11.50 9.92
CA MET A 87 -8.86 10.23 9.54
C MET A 87 -7.87 9.41 8.73
N ASN A 88 -7.68 8.14 9.07
CA ASN A 88 -6.71 7.27 8.44
C ASN A 88 -7.34 5.91 8.09
N TRP A 89 -6.92 5.27 7.01
CA TRP A 89 -7.42 3.96 6.58
C TRP A 89 -6.30 2.95 6.32
N HIS A 90 -5.02 3.37 6.38
CA HIS A 90 -3.84 2.51 6.36
C HIS A 90 -2.68 3.23 7.06
N MET A 91 -1.95 2.53 7.94
CA MET A 91 -1.05 3.18 8.90
C MET A 91 0.42 2.91 8.61
N SER A 92 1.20 3.97 8.46
CA SER A 92 2.66 3.96 8.64
C SER A 92 3.01 3.83 10.13
N GLY A 93 4.29 3.82 10.46
CA GLY A 93 4.73 3.90 11.86
C GLY A 93 4.28 5.17 12.58
N TYR A 94 4.26 6.30 11.86
CA TYR A 94 3.77 7.59 12.34
C TYR A 94 2.26 7.54 12.61
N ASP A 95 1.46 7.13 11.64
CA ASP A 95 0.00 7.04 11.76
C ASP A 95 -0.42 6.12 12.91
N ARG A 96 0.27 4.99 13.10
CA ARG A 96 0.02 4.05 14.20
C ARG A 96 0.23 4.69 15.57
N LYS A 97 1.28 5.53 15.70
CA LYS A 97 1.51 6.30 16.91
C LYS A 97 0.35 7.27 17.15
N LEU A 98 -0.09 7.99 16.14
CA LEU A 98 -1.22 8.92 16.23
C LEU A 98 -2.51 8.21 16.66
N CYS A 99 -2.86 7.10 16.01
CA CYS A 99 -4.03 6.30 16.38
C CYS A 99 -3.96 5.79 17.83
N SER A 100 -2.77 5.34 18.28
CA SER A 100 -2.59 4.87 19.66
C SER A 100 -2.72 5.98 20.71
N GLN A 101 -2.53 7.24 20.32
CA GLN A 101 -2.69 8.43 21.14
C GLN A 101 -4.10 9.07 21.00
N GLY A 102 -4.98 8.50 20.19
CA GLY A 102 -6.29 9.07 19.90
C GLY A 102 -6.26 10.33 19.02
N LEU A 103 -5.13 10.59 18.34
CA LEU A 103 -4.94 11.76 17.47
C LEU A 103 -5.39 11.52 16.03
N SER A 104 -5.71 10.29 15.65
CA SER A 104 -6.27 9.95 14.35
C SER A 104 -7.33 8.84 14.52
N ASN A 105 -8.40 8.92 13.75
CA ASN A 105 -9.45 7.92 13.70
C ASN A 105 -9.25 6.99 12.50
N PHE A 106 -9.57 5.70 12.66
CA PHE A 106 -9.42 4.71 11.61
C PHE A 106 -10.73 4.49 10.85
N ILE A 107 -10.64 4.43 9.53
CA ILE A 107 -11.75 4.10 8.62
C ILE A 107 -11.44 2.74 7.98
N PRO A 108 -12.14 1.66 8.37
CA PRO A 108 -11.92 0.35 7.76
C PRO A 108 -12.42 0.34 6.32
N MET A 109 -11.56 -0.11 5.38
CA MET A 109 -11.93 -0.31 3.99
C MET A 109 -10.99 -1.31 3.30
N MET A 110 -11.50 -2.03 2.32
CA MET A 110 -10.65 -2.77 1.38
C MET A 110 -10.04 -1.79 0.39
N TYR A 111 -8.74 -1.91 0.15
CA TYR A 111 -8.03 -0.90 -0.63
C TYR A 111 -8.52 -0.80 -2.08
N ARG A 112 -8.83 -1.93 -2.74
CA ARG A 112 -9.41 -1.92 -4.10
C ARG A 112 -10.73 -1.15 -4.21
N ASN A 113 -11.51 -1.09 -3.12
CA ASN A 113 -12.80 -0.42 -3.09
C ASN A 113 -12.67 1.09 -2.84
N LYS A 114 -11.48 1.60 -2.52
CA LYS A 114 -11.28 3.02 -2.19
C LYS A 114 -11.83 3.96 -3.26
N PRO A 115 -11.54 3.78 -4.57
CA PRO A 115 -12.11 4.67 -5.59
C PRO A 115 -13.63 4.69 -5.58
N SER A 116 -14.31 3.54 -5.48
CA SER A 116 -15.77 3.50 -5.44
C SER A 116 -16.35 4.11 -4.15
N ILE A 117 -15.65 3.95 -3.01
CA ILE A 117 -16.04 4.57 -1.74
C ILE A 117 -15.99 6.10 -1.85
N TYR A 118 -14.96 6.66 -2.51
CA TYR A 118 -14.91 8.10 -2.79
C TYR A 118 -16.02 8.54 -3.73
N ARG A 119 -16.22 7.83 -4.84
CA ARG A 119 -17.24 8.18 -5.83
C ARG A 119 -18.64 8.18 -5.24
N ASP A 120 -18.97 7.17 -4.45
CA ASP A 120 -20.36 6.85 -4.11
C ASP A 120 -20.75 7.24 -2.67
N ILE A 121 -19.79 7.34 -1.73
CA ILE A 121 -20.08 7.42 -0.29
C ILE A 121 -19.48 8.65 0.39
N LEU A 122 -18.19 8.95 0.13
CA LEU A 122 -17.47 9.99 0.85
C LEU A 122 -17.67 11.36 0.19
N ASP A 123 -17.84 12.38 1.02
CA ASP A 123 -17.76 13.78 0.55
C ASP A 123 -16.30 14.25 0.62
N VAL A 124 -15.91 15.08 -0.35
CA VAL A 124 -14.62 15.79 -0.38
C VAL A 124 -14.92 17.24 -0.75
N ASP A 125 -14.72 18.14 0.20
CA ASP A 125 -14.90 19.57 -0.05
C ASP A 125 -13.65 20.14 -0.73
N VAL A 126 -12.46 19.79 -0.24
CA VAL A 126 -11.20 20.24 -0.81
C VAL A 126 -10.21 19.08 -0.91
N ALA A 127 -9.72 18.80 -2.11
CA ALA A 127 -8.56 17.94 -2.32
C ALA A 127 -7.28 18.79 -2.36
N MET A 128 -6.28 18.42 -1.59
CA MET A 128 -4.95 19.05 -1.57
C MET A 128 -3.92 17.97 -1.88
N ILE A 129 -3.40 17.97 -3.09
CA ILE A 129 -2.62 16.84 -3.62
C ILE A 129 -1.28 17.32 -4.17
N THR A 130 -0.19 16.64 -3.75
CA THR A 130 1.14 16.83 -4.35
C THR A 130 1.22 16.12 -5.70
N VAL A 131 1.77 16.82 -6.70
CA VAL A 131 1.89 16.35 -8.08
C VAL A 131 3.26 16.69 -8.69
N SER A 132 3.59 16.04 -9.82
CA SER A 132 4.75 16.43 -10.64
C SER A 132 4.52 17.79 -11.33
N PRO A 133 5.56 18.43 -11.88
CA PRO A 133 5.40 19.61 -12.73
C PRO A 133 4.45 19.37 -13.92
N MET A 134 3.77 20.44 -14.35
CA MET A 134 2.87 20.40 -15.50
C MET A 134 3.65 20.17 -16.80
N ASP A 135 3.16 19.26 -17.63
CA ASP A 135 3.72 19.04 -18.95
C ASP A 135 3.23 20.09 -19.98
N LYS A 136 3.81 20.06 -21.17
CA LYS A 136 3.45 20.98 -22.27
C LYS A 136 2.01 20.83 -22.78
N HIS A 137 1.29 19.79 -22.37
CA HIS A 137 -0.08 19.52 -22.74
C HIS A 137 -1.08 19.88 -21.63
N GLY A 138 -0.61 20.42 -20.51
CA GLY A 138 -1.45 20.87 -19.39
C GLY A 138 -1.72 19.76 -18.35
N PHE A 139 -0.99 18.66 -18.37
CA PHE A 139 -1.18 17.56 -17.43
C PHE A 139 -0.13 17.56 -16.32
N PHE A 140 -0.59 17.27 -15.12
CA PHE A 140 0.23 16.91 -13.96
C PHE A 140 0.06 15.42 -13.68
N THR A 141 1.11 14.69 -13.40
CA THR A 141 0.97 13.32 -12.91
C THR A 141 0.90 13.30 -11.38
N PHE A 142 0.21 12.30 -10.82
CA PHE A 142 0.14 12.14 -9.36
C PHE A 142 1.44 11.62 -8.75
N GLY A 143 2.53 11.62 -9.54
CA GLY A 143 3.84 11.15 -9.09
C GLY A 143 3.78 9.71 -8.59
N PRO A 144 4.54 9.38 -7.53
CA PRO A 144 4.61 7.99 -7.05
C PRO A 144 3.32 7.46 -6.40
N THR A 145 2.22 8.23 -6.32
CA THR A 145 0.96 7.76 -5.70
C THR A 145 -0.26 8.01 -6.58
N VAL A 146 -0.53 7.07 -7.48
CA VAL A 146 -1.75 7.07 -8.31
C VAL A 146 -2.95 6.59 -7.48
N SER A 147 -2.90 5.40 -6.90
CA SER A 147 -3.87 4.92 -5.90
C SER A 147 -5.35 5.19 -6.28
N ALA A 148 -6.03 6.05 -5.52
CA ALA A 148 -7.37 6.57 -5.79
C ALA A 148 -7.36 8.10 -5.98
N THR A 149 -6.19 8.68 -6.27
CA THR A 149 -5.99 10.14 -6.26
C THR A 149 -6.85 10.85 -7.32
N ALA A 150 -6.96 10.26 -8.52
CA ALA A 150 -7.86 10.80 -9.55
C ALA A 150 -9.32 10.84 -9.09
N GLU A 151 -9.79 9.79 -8.42
CA GLU A 151 -11.18 9.73 -7.95
C GLU A 151 -11.44 10.72 -6.79
N ILE A 152 -10.43 10.94 -5.92
CA ILE A 152 -10.47 11.99 -4.89
C ILE A 152 -10.65 13.36 -5.55
N CYS A 153 -9.83 13.67 -6.58
CA CYS A 153 -9.91 14.93 -7.32
C CYS A 153 -11.26 15.08 -8.05
N LYS A 154 -11.77 14.04 -8.71
CA LYS A 154 -13.06 14.03 -9.38
C LYS A 154 -14.24 14.28 -8.41
N LYS A 155 -14.15 13.78 -7.18
CA LYS A 155 -15.17 13.93 -6.15
C LYS A 155 -15.11 15.30 -5.46
N ALA A 156 -13.95 15.92 -5.39
CA ALA A 156 -13.73 17.17 -4.67
C ALA A 156 -14.51 18.33 -5.28
N LYS A 157 -15.12 19.17 -4.42
CA LYS A 157 -15.72 20.43 -4.85
C LYS A 157 -14.66 21.45 -5.29
N LYS A 158 -13.46 21.36 -4.70
CA LYS A 158 -12.29 22.18 -5.01
C LYS A 158 -11.02 21.34 -5.01
N VAL A 159 -10.18 21.56 -6.01
CA VAL A 159 -8.89 20.86 -6.18
C VAL A 159 -7.76 21.87 -6.12
N ILE A 160 -6.86 21.69 -5.17
CA ILE A 160 -5.61 22.46 -5.02
C ILE A 160 -4.45 21.50 -5.25
N LEU A 161 -3.59 21.80 -6.22
CA LEU A 161 -2.39 21.04 -6.47
C LEU A 161 -1.17 21.71 -5.84
N GLU A 162 -0.36 20.92 -5.15
CA GLU A 162 0.97 21.29 -4.69
C GLU A 162 2.00 20.72 -5.66
N VAL A 163 2.58 21.58 -6.50
CA VAL A 163 3.57 21.17 -7.50
C VAL A 163 4.93 21.02 -6.85
N ASN A 164 5.46 19.81 -6.83
CA ASN A 164 6.78 19.48 -6.34
C ASN A 164 7.72 19.14 -7.51
N GLU A 165 8.75 19.95 -7.73
CA GLU A 165 9.73 19.75 -8.81
C GLU A 165 10.54 18.46 -8.68
N ALA A 166 10.67 17.91 -7.46
CA ALA A 166 11.34 16.63 -7.23
C ALA A 166 10.42 15.40 -7.43
N ALA A 167 9.11 15.61 -7.66
CA ALA A 167 8.20 14.50 -7.91
C ALA A 167 8.38 13.97 -9.34
N PRO A 168 8.66 12.67 -9.53
CA PRO A 168 8.87 12.10 -10.85
C PRO A 168 7.59 12.15 -11.68
N ARG A 169 7.73 12.36 -12.98
CA ARG A 169 6.66 12.23 -13.95
C ARG A 169 6.43 10.75 -14.24
N VAL A 170 5.36 10.19 -13.72
CA VAL A 170 5.02 8.79 -13.94
C VAL A 170 4.17 8.61 -15.20
N LEU A 171 4.34 7.48 -15.86
CA LEU A 171 3.52 7.07 -17.00
C LEU A 171 2.58 5.96 -16.56
N GLY A 172 1.35 5.95 -17.08
CA GLY A 172 0.34 5.02 -16.62
C GLY A 172 -0.56 4.46 -17.71
N GLY A 173 -1.49 3.63 -17.27
CA GLY A 173 -2.52 3.06 -18.12
C GLY A 173 -3.82 3.86 -18.06
N SER A 174 -4.17 4.37 -16.88
CA SER A 174 -5.32 5.27 -16.69
C SER A 174 -5.26 5.96 -15.33
N ASP A 175 -5.86 7.15 -15.25
CA ASP A 175 -6.03 7.93 -14.02
C ASP A 175 -4.72 8.29 -13.28
N GLU A 176 -3.59 8.28 -13.97
CA GLU A 176 -2.28 8.64 -13.41
C GLU A 176 -2.01 10.15 -13.41
N CYS A 177 -2.88 10.94 -14.03
CA CYS A 177 -2.70 12.38 -14.21
C CYS A 177 -4.01 13.16 -14.08
N ILE A 178 -3.89 14.47 -13.95
CA ILE A 178 -4.99 15.44 -13.95
C ILE A 178 -4.63 16.61 -14.87
N HIS A 179 -5.63 17.10 -15.61
CA HIS A 179 -5.43 18.24 -16.50
C HIS A 179 -5.71 19.57 -15.77
N ILE A 180 -4.99 20.62 -16.11
CA ILE A 180 -5.11 21.95 -15.50
C ILE A 180 -6.54 22.54 -15.53
N SER A 181 -7.38 22.12 -16.48
CA SER A 181 -8.80 22.54 -16.55
C SER A 181 -9.61 22.06 -15.35
N ASP A 182 -9.22 20.94 -14.74
CA ASP A 182 -9.93 20.29 -13.63
C ASP A 182 -9.39 20.71 -12.26
N VAL A 183 -8.48 21.69 -12.23
CA VAL A 183 -7.82 22.21 -11.03
C VAL A 183 -8.31 23.61 -10.73
N ASP A 184 -8.60 23.91 -9.48
CA ASP A 184 -9.01 25.27 -9.07
C ASP A 184 -7.78 26.16 -8.80
N LEU A 185 -6.83 25.68 -8.01
CA LEU A 185 -5.63 26.43 -7.62
C LEU A 185 -4.37 25.58 -7.71
N VAL A 186 -3.25 26.24 -7.97
CA VAL A 186 -1.90 25.65 -8.01
C VAL A 186 -1.01 26.38 -7.02
N VAL A 187 -0.20 25.61 -6.28
CA VAL A 187 0.83 26.11 -5.36
C VAL A 187 2.17 25.51 -5.77
N GLU A 188 3.13 26.36 -6.09
CA GLU A 188 4.49 25.93 -6.38
C GLU A 188 5.24 25.68 -5.05
N ALA A 189 5.56 24.43 -4.76
CA ALA A 189 6.28 24.04 -3.56
C ALA A 189 7.82 24.09 -3.72
N GLY A 190 8.30 24.33 -4.95
CA GLY A 190 9.72 24.17 -5.30
C GLY A 190 10.15 22.71 -5.30
N SER A 191 11.42 22.45 -5.07
CA SER A 191 11.99 21.10 -5.07
C SER A 191 12.08 20.56 -3.63
N ILE A 192 11.04 19.82 -3.21
CA ILE A 192 10.99 19.14 -1.91
C ILE A 192 11.44 17.70 -2.10
N PRO A 193 12.51 17.23 -1.43
CA PRO A 193 12.96 15.85 -1.56
C PRO A 193 11.85 14.84 -1.28
N MET A 194 11.77 13.80 -2.12
CA MET A 194 10.82 12.71 -1.90
C MET A 194 11.18 11.93 -0.63
N PRO A 195 10.19 11.45 0.15
CA PRO A 195 10.46 10.69 1.36
C PRO A 195 11.12 9.35 1.04
N ILE A 196 12.24 9.04 1.68
CA ILE A 196 13.01 7.83 1.48
C ILE A 196 12.57 6.74 2.45
N ILE A 197 12.27 5.55 1.92
CA ILE A 197 12.15 4.31 2.70
C ILE A 197 13.41 3.49 2.44
N PRO A 198 14.32 3.37 3.42
CA PRO A 198 15.57 2.66 3.18
C PRO A 198 15.33 1.17 2.93
N PHE A 199 15.99 0.62 1.92
CA PHE A 199 16.05 -0.82 1.73
C PHE A 199 16.74 -1.46 2.93
N LYS A 200 16.10 -2.44 3.56
CA LYS A 200 16.66 -3.20 4.67
C LYS A 200 16.92 -4.63 4.21
N ASP A 201 18.16 -5.05 4.34
CA ASP A 201 18.51 -6.45 4.16
C ASP A 201 17.75 -7.30 5.18
N GLY A 202 17.26 -8.45 4.72
CA GLY A 202 16.64 -9.41 5.61
C GLY A 202 17.69 -10.09 6.51
N ASN A 203 17.27 -10.46 7.72
CA ASN A 203 18.09 -11.25 8.63
C ASN A 203 18.20 -12.73 8.15
N ASP A 204 18.90 -13.58 8.90
CA ASP A 204 19.12 -14.98 8.51
C ASP A 204 17.82 -15.80 8.48
N THR A 205 16.86 -15.49 9.36
CA THR A 205 15.53 -16.10 9.34
C THR A 205 14.77 -15.70 8.07
N ASP A 206 14.79 -14.40 7.71
CA ASP A 206 14.21 -13.90 6.45
C ASP A 206 14.80 -14.63 5.24
N LYS A 207 16.14 -14.79 5.20
CA LYS A 207 16.85 -15.50 4.13
C LYS A 207 16.47 -16.99 4.08
N THR A 208 16.24 -17.62 5.23
CA THR A 208 15.82 -19.03 5.30
C THR A 208 14.42 -19.20 4.68
N ILE A 209 13.48 -18.33 5.04
CA ILE A 209 12.12 -18.34 4.47
C ILE A 209 12.19 -18.02 2.97
N ALA A 210 12.95 -17.01 2.57
CA ALA A 210 13.11 -16.60 1.17
C ALA A 210 13.65 -17.75 0.28
N LYS A 211 14.60 -18.57 0.77
CA LYS A 211 15.11 -19.75 0.05
C LYS A 211 14.02 -20.79 -0.25
N MET A 212 13.05 -20.93 0.66
CA MET A 212 11.93 -21.85 0.45
C MET A 212 10.93 -21.27 -0.55
N ILE A 213 10.60 -19.98 -0.41
CA ILE A 213 9.69 -19.28 -1.31
C ILE A 213 10.23 -19.26 -2.74
N LEU A 214 11.55 -19.07 -2.92
CA LEU A 214 12.17 -19.05 -4.25
C LEU A 214 11.88 -20.33 -5.05
N LYS A 215 11.77 -21.48 -4.40
CA LYS A 215 11.47 -22.78 -5.05
C LYS A 215 10.03 -22.87 -5.55
N GLU A 216 9.15 -22.02 -5.04
CA GLU A 216 7.72 -21.98 -5.42
C GLU A 216 7.46 -21.06 -6.63
N ILE A 217 8.47 -20.31 -7.08
CA ILE A 217 8.37 -19.31 -8.17
C ILE A 217 8.87 -19.93 -9.47
N PRO A 218 8.03 -20.14 -10.47
CA PRO A 218 8.47 -20.60 -11.80
C PRO A 218 9.00 -19.44 -12.65
N ASP A 219 9.78 -19.74 -13.68
CA ASP A 219 10.11 -18.79 -14.74
C ASP A 219 8.84 -18.20 -15.35
N GLY A 220 8.88 -16.93 -15.71
CA GLY A 220 7.74 -16.20 -16.27
C GLY A 220 6.65 -15.83 -15.27
N ALA A 221 6.80 -16.15 -13.97
CA ALA A 221 5.82 -15.77 -12.95
C ALA A 221 5.63 -14.25 -12.87
N THR A 222 4.40 -13.83 -12.56
CA THR A 222 4.12 -12.42 -12.24
C THR A 222 4.06 -12.26 -10.72
N LEU A 223 4.78 -11.27 -10.20
CA LEU A 223 5.02 -11.10 -8.77
C LEU A 223 4.29 -9.89 -8.18
N GLN A 224 3.77 -10.07 -6.96
CA GLN A 224 3.43 -9.03 -6.01
C GLN A 224 4.22 -9.29 -4.72
N LEU A 225 4.87 -8.26 -4.22
CA LEU A 225 5.61 -8.30 -2.95
C LEU A 225 5.01 -7.31 -1.95
N GLY A 226 4.86 -7.74 -0.71
CA GLY A 226 4.59 -6.86 0.42
C GLY A 226 5.78 -5.97 0.77
N VAL A 227 5.70 -5.27 1.89
CA VAL A 227 6.75 -4.38 2.40
C VAL A 227 7.41 -4.96 3.65
N GLY A 228 8.69 -4.65 3.86
CA GLY A 228 9.45 -5.05 5.05
C GLY A 228 10.65 -5.95 4.77
N GLY A 229 11.33 -6.40 5.83
CA GLY A 229 12.59 -7.14 5.73
C GLY A 229 12.46 -8.46 4.96
N LEU A 230 11.43 -9.25 5.25
CA LEU A 230 11.23 -10.53 4.57
C LEU A 230 10.90 -10.38 3.07
N PRO A 231 9.96 -9.53 2.62
CA PRO A 231 9.78 -9.27 1.19
C PRO A 231 11.03 -8.74 0.49
N ASN A 232 11.82 -7.91 1.17
CA ASN A 232 13.10 -7.43 0.64
C ASN A 232 14.09 -8.58 0.47
N ALA A 233 14.20 -9.50 1.46
CA ALA A 233 15.07 -10.68 1.36
C ALA A 233 14.65 -11.60 0.20
N VAL A 234 13.32 -11.79 0.02
CA VAL A 234 12.79 -12.56 -1.12
C VAL A 234 13.19 -11.88 -2.43
N GLY A 235 12.96 -10.58 -2.54
CA GLY A 235 13.30 -9.80 -3.74
C GLY A 235 14.78 -9.81 -4.09
N ALA A 236 15.66 -9.64 -3.10
CA ALA A 236 17.11 -9.74 -3.29
C ALA A 236 17.52 -11.13 -3.77
N MET A 237 16.94 -12.17 -3.18
CA MET A 237 17.25 -13.55 -3.55
C MET A 237 16.74 -13.91 -4.95
N ILE A 238 15.58 -13.41 -5.36
CA ILE A 238 15.09 -13.52 -6.73
C ILE A 238 16.03 -12.81 -7.71
N ALA A 239 16.49 -11.62 -7.38
CA ALA A 239 17.42 -10.85 -8.22
C ALA A 239 18.72 -11.59 -8.48
N ASP A 240 19.25 -12.30 -7.50
CA ASP A 240 20.48 -13.09 -7.59
C ASP A 240 20.27 -14.55 -8.07
N SER A 241 19.02 -14.97 -8.30
CA SER A 241 18.69 -16.32 -8.77
C SER A 241 18.86 -16.46 -10.30
N ASP A 242 18.63 -17.69 -10.79
CA ASP A 242 18.59 -18.01 -12.23
C ASP A 242 17.19 -17.89 -12.83
N LEU A 243 16.18 -17.39 -12.07
CA LEU A 243 14.82 -17.17 -12.56
C LEU A 243 14.81 -16.20 -13.74
N LYS A 244 13.92 -16.45 -14.72
CA LYS A 244 13.85 -15.73 -15.98
C LYS A 244 12.46 -15.18 -16.25
N ASP A 245 12.44 -14.07 -16.97
CA ASP A 245 11.25 -13.50 -17.59
C ASP A 245 10.11 -13.18 -16.61
N LEU A 246 10.44 -12.83 -15.38
CA LEU A 246 9.46 -12.45 -14.37
C LEU A 246 8.67 -11.21 -14.79
N GLY A 247 7.44 -11.13 -14.33
CA GLY A 247 6.55 -9.97 -14.45
C GLY A 247 6.33 -9.30 -13.10
N MET A 248 5.92 -8.03 -13.13
CA MET A 248 5.48 -7.28 -11.96
C MET A 248 4.03 -6.81 -12.15
N HIS A 249 3.21 -7.07 -11.13
CA HIS A 249 1.90 -6.46 -10.95
C HIS A 249 1.67 -6.36 -9.44
N THR A 250 1.92 -5.18 -8.87
CA THR A 250 2.04 -5.00 -7.42
C THR A 250 1.30 -3.75 -6.95
N GLU A 251 0.75 -3.81 -5.76
CA GLU A 251 0.17 -2.63 -5.10
C GLU A 251 1.23 -1.55 -4.90
N MET A 252 2.27 -1.90 -4.16
CA MET A 252 3.39 -1.01 -3.87
C MET A 252 4.63 -1.43 -4.67
N LEU A 253 5.17 -0.51 -5.45
CA LEU A 253 6.47 -0.67 -6.10
C LEU A 253 7.57 -0.29 -5.10
N VAL A 254 8.49 -1.22 -4.87
CA VAL A 254 9.61 -1.10 -3.92
C VAL A 254 10.94 -1.44 -4.59
N ASP A 255 12.06 -1.08 -3.94
CA ASP A 255 13.42 -1.27 -4.46
C ASP A 255 13.76 -2.72 -4.86
N ALA A 256 13.10 -3.71 -4.27
CA ALA A 256 13.26 -5.11 -4.66
C ALA A 256 12.99 -5.35 -6.15
N PHE A 257 12.00 -4.67 -6.73
CA PHE A 257 11.71 -4.77 -8.16
C PHE A 257 12.73 -4.03 -9.02
N LEU A 258 13.22 -2.88 -8.57
CA LEU A 258 14.32 -2.18 -9.24
C LEU A 258 15.58 -3.08 -9.29
N LEU A 259 15.88 -3.77 -8.19
CA LEU A 259 17.00 -4.70 -8.13
C LEU A 259 16.82 -5.86 -9.12
N MET A 260 15.64 -6.48 -9.18
CA MET A 260 15.32 -7.53 -10.15
C MET A 260 15.44 -7.03 -11.60
N TYR A 261 15.01 -5.80 -11.87
CA TYR A 261 15.12 -5.17 -13.19
C TYR A 261 16.59 -4.99 -13.59
N LYS A 262 17.42 -4.42 -12.70
CA LYS A 262 18.86 -4.23 -12.94
C LYS A 262 19.61 -5.54 -13.19
N LYS A 263 19.19 -6.61 -12.53
CA LYS A 263 19.76 -7.97 -12.71
C LYS A 263 19.16 -8.71 -13.92
N GLY A 264 18.25 -8.09 -14.69
CA GLY A 264 17.65 -8.66 -15.89
C GLY A 264 16.65 -9.79 -15.61
N ARG A 265 16.13 -9.90 -14.38
CA ARG A 265 15.12 -10.91 -14.01
C ARG A 265 13.70 -10.47 -14.37
N LEU A 266 13.44 -9.17 -14.29
CA LEU A 266 12.14 -8.57 -14.55
C LEU A 266 12.05 -8.09 -15.99
N THR A 267 11.31 -8.80 -16.85
CA THR A 267 11.14 -8.45 -18.27
C THR A 267 9.70 -8.14 -18.65
N ASN A 268 8.72 -8.60 -17.87
CA ASN A 268 7.28 -8.50 -18.13
C ASN A 268 6.80 -9.14 -19.44
N ARG A 269 7.68 -9.86 -20.19
CA ARG A 269 7.35 -10.39 -21.51
C ARG A 269 6.39 -11.59 -21.48
N CYS A 270 6.36 -12.31 -20.35
CA CYS A 270 5.50 -13.48 -20.14
C CYS A 270 4.12 -13.16 -19.54
N LYS A 271 3.88 -11.88 -19.17
CA LYS A 271 2.57 -11.49 -18.65
C LYS A 271 1.47 -11.70 -19.67
N SER A 272 0.36 -12.31 -19.27
CA SER A 272 -0.84 -12.49 -20.08
C SER A 272 -1.63 -11.18 -20.27
N LEU A 273 -1.49 -10.24 -19.32
CA LEU A 273 -2.11 -8.93 -19.33
C LEU A 273 -1.03 -7.86 -19.12
N ASP A 274 -1.16 -6.68 -19.71
CA ASP A 274 -0.16 -5.58 -19.64
C ASP A 274 1.26 -6.07 -20.02
N ARG A 275 1.36 -6.82 -21.10
CA ARG A 275 2.63 -7.38 -21.55
C ARG A 275 3.68 -6.29 -21.75
N ASN A 276 4.91 -6.56 -21.31
CA ASN A 276 6.06 -5.64 -21.32
C ASN A 276 5.91 -4.40 -20.43
N LYS A 277 4.91 -4.37 -19.54
CA LYS A 277 4.70 -3.30 -18.57
C LYS A 277 4.78 -3.84 -17.14
N ALA A 278 5.54 -3.16 -16.32
CA ALA A 278 5.57 -3.36 -14.87
C ALA A 278 4.47 -2.51 -14.23
N VAL A 279 3.42 -3.15 -13.73
CA VAL A 279 2.20 -2.50 -13.23
C VAL A 279 2.26 -2.28 -11.72
N TRP A 280 1.85 -1.08 -11.28
CA TRP A 280 1.86 -0.68 -9.88
C TRP A 280 0.82 0.40 -9.58
N SER A 281 0.49 0.63 -8.29
CA SER A 281 -0.48 1.63 -7.87
C SER A 281 0.14 2.80 -7.09
N PHE A 282 1.09 2.52 -6.22
CA PHE A 282 1.91 3.55 -5.57
C PHE A 282 3.33 3.02 -5.34
N ALA A 283 4.28 3.93 -5.13
CA ALA A 283 5.68 3.61 -4.93
C ALA A 283 6.28 4.39 -3.76
N ALA A 284 7.17 3.77 -3.02
CA ALA A 284 8.05 4.44 -2.08
C ALA A 284 9.30 3.58 -1.83
N GLY A 285 10.47 4.20 -1.81
CA GLY A 285 11.73 3.51 -1.68
C GLY A 285 12.91 4.48 -1.66
N SER A 286 13.99 4.11 -2.31
CA SER A 286 15.21 4.90 -2.44
C SER A 286 15.06 6.06 -3.44
N GLU A 287 16.01 6.98 -3.45
CA GLU A 287 16.12 8.02 -4.46
C GLU A 287 16.23 7.42 -5.87
N GLU A 288 17.02 6.36 -6.04
CA GLU A 288 17.18 5.65 -7.30
C GLU A 288 15.85 5.03 -7.80
N LEU A 289 14.96 4.60 -6.90
CA LEU A 289 13.61 4.15 -7.27
C LEU A 289 12.81 5.29 -7.90
N TYR A 290 12.87 6.50 -7.32
CA TYR A 290 12.17 7.66 -7.86
C TYR A 290 12.76 8.12 -9.20
N GLU A 291 14.07 8.06 -9.37
CA GLU A 291 14.73 8.29 -10.67
C GLU A 291 14.26 7.25 -11.72
N TRP A 292 14.11 5.99 -11.33
CA TRP A 292 13.62 4.94 -12.23
C TRP A 292 12.16 5.13 -12.64
N LEU A 293 11.34 5.79 -11.80
CA LEU A 293 9.93 6.10 -12.10
C LEU A 293 9.80 7.18 -13.17
N ASP A 294 10.77 8.13 -13.25
CA ASP A 294 10.64 9.34 -14.03
C ASP A 294 10.63 9.05 -15.53
N ASP A 295 9.56 9.46 -16.20
CA ASP A 295 9.32 9.36 -17.64
C ASP A 295 9.66 7.98 -18.25
N ASN A 296 9.42 6.91 -17.51
CA ASN A 296 9.81 5.55 -17.86
C ASN A 296 8.66 4.74 -18.47
N PRO A 297 8.66 4.49 -19.80
CA PRO A 297 7.59 3.76 -20.46
C PRO A 297 7.56 2.25 -20.14
N TYR A 298 8.58 1.70 -19.49
CA TYR A 298 8.56 0.33 -18.99
C TYR A 298 7.58 0.15 -17.80
N LEU A 299 7.37 1.20 -17.03
CA LEU A 299 6.50 1.24 -15.87
C LEU A 299 5.10 1.70 -16.28
N ALA A 300 4.07 1.17 -15.63
CA ALA A 300 2.70 1.60 -15.85
C ALA A 300 1.96 1.73 -14.52
N ALA A 301 1.72 2.96 -14.13
CA ALA A 301 0.93 3.31 -12.95
C ALA A 301 -0.57 3.18 -13.26
N TYR A 302 -1.32 2.56 -12.35
CA TYR A 302 -2.76 2.37 -12.48
C TYR A 302 -3.47 2.68 -11.16
N PRO A 303 -4.78 3.02 -11.19
CA PRO A 303 -5.57 3.13 -9.98
C PRO A 303 -5.65 1.79 -9.24
N VAL A 304 -5.77 1.88 -7.92
CA VAL A 304 -5.81 0.69 -7.06
C VAL A 304 -6.96 -0.25 -7.38
N SER A 305 -8.08 0.27 -7.90
CA SER A 305 -9.22 -0.54 -8.36
C SER A 305 -8.90 -1.45 -9.54
N TYR A 306 -7.83 -1.17 -10.30
CA TYR A 306 -7.32 -2.05 -11.34
C TYR A 306 -6.24 -2.98 -10.80
N VAL A 307 -5.23 -2.42 -10.12
CA VAL A 307 -4.06 -3.19 -9.66
C VAL A 307 -4.45 -4.26 -8.66
N ASN A 308 -5.36 -3.94 -7.74
CA ASN A 308 -5.79 -4.82 -6.66
C ASN A 308 -7.06 -5.62 -7.00
N ASP A 309 -7.61 -5.51 -8.21
CA ASP A 309 -8.81 -6.28 -8.56
C ASP A 309 -8.46 -7.77 -8.70
N PRO A 310 -9.05 -8.66 -7.88
CA PRO A 310 -8.83 -10.10 -7.99
C PRO A 310 -9.18 -10.66 -9.38
N CYS A 311 -10.12 -10.04 -10.10
CA CYS A 311 -10.47 -10.45 -11.46
C CYS A 311 -9.39 -10.07 -12.48
N VAL A 312 -8.69 -8.95 -12.27
CA VAL A 312 -7.53 -8.57 -13.08
C VAL A 312 -6.35 -9.47 -12.77
N VAL A 313 -6.03 -9.65 -11.48
CA VAL A 313 -4.93 -10.51 -11.01
C VAL A 313 -5.11 -11.96 -11.49
N ALA A 314 -6.32 -12.48 -11.47
CA ALA A 314 -6.66 -13.84 -11.93
C ALA A 314 -6.34 -14.10 -13.41
N GLN A 315 -6.22 -13.06 -14.23
CA GLN A 315 -5.87 -13.18 -15.65
C GLN A 315 -4.35 -13.27 -15.89
N LEU A 316 -3.54 -13.07 -14.85
CA LEU A 316 -2.08 -13.18 -14.92
C LEU A 316 -1.68 -14.61 -14.52
N ASP A 317 -1.28 -15.44 -15.48
CA ASP A 317 -0.84 -16.81 -15.22
C ASP A 317 0.38 -16.84 -14.29
N ASN A 318 0.48 -17.85 -13.42
CA ASN A 318 1.55 -18.02 -12.43
C ASN A 318 1.74 -16.79 -11.55
N PHE A 319 0.66 -16.19 -11.08
CA PHE A 319 0.74 -15.04 -10.20
C PHE A 319 1.15 -15.44 -8.78
N ILE A 320 2.28 -14.93 -8.30
CA ILE A 320 2.80 -15.23 -6.97
C ILE A 320 2.70 -13.98 -6.10
N SER A 321 1.81 -14.03 -5.11
CA SER A 321 1.63 -12.98 -4.10
C SER A 321 2.34 -13.36 -2.82
N ILE A 322 3.21 -12.50 -2.30
CA ILE A 322 4.00 -12.75 -1.09
C ILE A 322 3.78 -11.61 -0.11
N ASN A 323 3.15 -11.92 1.02
CA ASN A 323 2.78 -10.95 2.06
C ASN A 323 3.15 -11.45 3.46
N ASN A 324 3.32 -10.51 4.39
CA ASN A 324 3.56 -10.79 5.80
C ASN A 324 2.25 -10.81 6.59
N CYS A 325 2.30 -11.37 7.82
CA CYS A 325 1.24 -11.21 8.81
C CYS A 325 1.79 -11.02 10.23
N LEU A 326 0.92 -10.70 11.15
CA LEU A 326 1.22 -10.61 12.58
C LEU A 326 1.09 -11.97 13.27
N GLU A 327 0.01 -12.69 12.99
CA GLU A 327 -0.28 -13.99 13.58
C GLU A 327 -1.24 -14.81 12.71
N VAL A 328 -1.20 -16.14 12.87
CA VAL A 328 -2.09 -17.11 12.22
C VAL A 328 -2.59 -18.08 13.29
N ASP A 329 -3.89 -18.44 13.24
CA ASP A 329 -4.42 -19.49 14.10
C ASP A 329 -4.49 -20.86 13.43
N LEU A 330 -4.78 -21.91 14.20
CA LEU A 330 -4.81 -23.29 13.70
C LEU A 330 -6.00 -23.54 12.75
N PHE A 331 -6.99 -22.66 12.67
CA PHE A 331 -8.01 -22.71 11.62
C PHE A 331 -7.51 -22.17 10.29
N GLY A 332 -6.37 -21.44 10.29
CA GLY A 332 -5.82 -20.77 9.13
C GLY A 332 -6.34 -19.35 8.93
N GLN A 333 -6.90 -18.71 9.97
CA GLN A 333 -7.23 -17.29 9.95
C GLN A 333 -5.94 -16.48 10.10
N VAL A 334 -5.75 -15.46 9.27
CA VAL A 334 -4.57 -14.60 9.23
C VAL A 334 -4.91 -13.21 9.72
N SER A 335 -4.15 -12.67 10.66
CA SER A 335 -4.23 -11.26 11.06
C SER A 335 -2.98 -10.49 10.66
N SER A 336 -3.21 -9.36 9.99
CA SER A 336 -2.18 -8.37 9.63
C SER A 336 -2.52 -6.96 10.12
N GLU A 337 -3.73 -6.76 10.64
CA GLU A 337 -4.30 -5.46 11.02
C GLU A 337 -4.22 -5.19 12.52
N SER A 338 -4.30 -6.23 13.34
CA SER A 338 -4.30 -6.10 14.79
C SER A 338 -3.71 -7.31 15.49
N SER A 339 -3.39 -7.18 16.78
CA SER A 339 -3.12 -8.29 17.68
C SER A 339 -3.91 -8.04 18.97
N GLY A 340 -4.92 -8.86 19.21
CA GLY A 340 -5.98 -8.52 20.17
C GLY A 340 -6.64 -7.20 19.78
N THR A 341 -6.92 -6.38 20.77
CA THR A 341 -7.51 -5.03 20.58
C THR A 341 -6.51 -3.98 20.13
N LYS A 342 -5.21 -4.32 20.02
CA LYS A 342 -4.19 -3.38 19.59
C LYS A 342 -4.20 -3.26 18.06
N HIS A 343 -4.64 -2.12 17.56
CA HIS A 343 -4.65 -1.80 16.15
C HIS A 343 -3.24 -1.50 15.61
N ILE A 344 -2.90 -2.06 14.46
CA ILE A 344 -1.58 -1.95 13.84
C ILE A 344 -1.66 -1.22 12.49
N SER A 345 -2.63 -1.56 11.64
CA SER A 345 -2.82 -0.94 10.32
C SER A 345 -4.20 -1.28 9.76
N GLY A 346 -4.45 -0.96 8.48
CA GLY A 346 -5.57 -1.45 7.70
C GLY A 346 -5.19 -2.68 6.87
N SER A 347 -6.18 -3.28 6.22
CA SER A 347 -6.02 -4.49 5.40
C SER A 347 -5.07 -4.30 4.21
N GLY A 348 -4.96 -3.06 3.68
CA GLY A 348 -4.29 -2.87 2.39
C GLY A 348 -4.91 -3.74 1.31
N GLY A 349 -4.08 -4.26 0.42
CA GLY A 349 -4.48 -5.19 -0.64
C GLY A 349 -4.18 -6.67 -0.35
N GLN A 350 -3.84 -7.03 0.89
CA GLN A 350 -3.44 -8.42 1.18
C GLN A 350 -4.51 -9.44 0.82
N LEU A 351 -5.78 -9.19 1.17
CA LEU A 351 -6.89 -10.07 0.81
C LEU A 351 -7.17 -10.03 -0.69
N ASP A 352 -7.00 -8.87 -1.34
CA ASP A 352 -7.19 -8.69 -2.78
C ASP A 352 -6.26 -9.62 -3.56
N PHE A 353 -4.97 -9.58 -3.23
CA PHE A 353 -3.95 -10.42 -3.88
C PHE A 353 -4.03 -11.89 -3.44
N ALA A 354 -4.47 -12.18 -2.21
CA ALA A 354 -4.69 -13.56 -1.79
C ALA A 354 -5.77 -14.24 -2.64
N ASP A 355 -6.89 -13.55 -2.88
CA ASP A 355 -7.99 -14.04 -3.72
C ASP A 355 -7.57 -14.12 -5.20
N GLY A 356 -6.97 -13.06 -5.73
CA GLY A 356 -6.53 -12.99 -7.13
C GLY A 356 -5.48 -14.05 -7.48
N ALA A 357 -4.47 -14.21 -6.62
CA ALA A 357 -3.41 -15.21 -6.81
C ALA A 357 -3.96 -16.66 -6.76
N TYR A 358 -4.92 -16.93 -5.88
CA TYR A 358 -5.56 -18.24 -5.83
C TYR A 358 -6.33 -18.56 -7.12
N ARG A 359 -7.00 -17.56 -7.69
CA ARG A 359 -7.77 -17.71 -8.95
C ARG A 359 -6.87 -17.78 -10.19
N SER A 360 -5.66 -17.26 -10.12
CA SER A 360 -4.69 -17.28 -11.22
C SER A 360 -4.30 -18.73 -11.54
N LYS A 361 -4.23 -19.07 -12.83
CA LYS A 361 -3.77 -20.39 -13.27
C LYS A 361 -2.31 -20.60 -12.89
N GLY A 362 -2.03 -21.56 -12.00
CA GLY A 362 -0.71 -21.82 -11.44
C GLY A 362 -0.28 -20.81 -10.37
N GLY A 363 -1.19 -19.90 -9.98
CA GLY A 363 -0.92 -18.86 -9.01
C GLY A 363 -0.84 -19.36 -7.56
N LYS A 364 -0.15 -18.61 -6.71
CA LYS A 364 0.01 -18.91 -5.28
C LYS A 364 -0.03 -17.64 -4.46
N SER A 365 -0.84 -17.63 -3.40
CA SER A 365 -0.74 -16.63 -2.34
C SER A 365 0.04 -17.23 -1.17
N ILE A 366 1.15 -16.60 -0.79
CA ILE A 366 2.06 -17.05 0.27
C ILE A 366 2.06 -16.01 1.38
N ILE A 367 1.58 -16.41 2.56
CA ILE A 367 1.67 -15.64 3.79
C ILE A 367 2.93 -16.11 4.53
N ALA A 368 3.93 -15.24 4.61
CA ALA A 368 5.25 -15.58 5.12
C ALA A 368 5.64 -14.72 6.34
N PHE A 369 6.09 -15.36 7.42
CA PHE A 369 6.41 -14.66 8.66
C PHE A 369 7.36 -15.51 9.53
N HIS A 370 8.08 -14.88 10.46
CA HIS A 370 8.83 -15.58 11.48
C HIS A 370 7.88 -16.33 12.43
N ALA A 371 8.15 -17.57 12.74
CA ALA A 371 7.31 -18.37 13.64
C ALA A 371 7.18 -17.75 15.03
N THR A 372 8.14 -16.91 15.44
CA THR A 372 8.18 -16.27 16.75
C THR A 372 8.49 -14.77 16.68
N PHE A 373 8.28 -14.09 17.80
CA PHE A 373 8.76 -12.73 18.06
C PHE A 373 9.05 -12.56 19.55
N THR A 374 9.92 -11.61 19.89
CA THR A 374 10.17 -11.24 21.27
C THR A 374 9.28 -10.08 21.66
N ASP A 375 8.51 -10.22 22.72
CA ASP A 375 7.63 -9.17 23.23
C ASP A 375 8.42 -8.10 24.01
N LYS A 376 7.72 -7.04 24.47
CA LYS A 376 8.36 -5.93 25.19
C LYS A 376 8.97 -6.33 26.54
N SER A 377 8.57 -7.48 27.11
CA SER A 377 9.14 -8.00 28.35
C SER A 377 10.39 -8.86 28.12
N GLY A 378 10.78 -9.07 26.84
CA GLY A 378 11.88 -9.95 26.45
C GLY A 378 11.47 -11.41 26.31
N LYS A 379 10.18 -11.76 26.46
CA LYS A 379 9.70 -13.14 26.34
C LYS A 379 9.46 -13.52 24.89
N LEU A 380 9.94 -14.71 24.50
CA LEU A 380 9.66 -15.31 23.19
C LEU A 380 8.18 -15.72 23.11
N GLN A 381 7.50 -15.40 22.02
CA GLN A 381 6.10 -15.67 21.76
C GLN A 381 5.94 -16.32 20.40
N SER A 382 5.00 -17.28 20.27
CA SER A 382 4.62 -17.82 18.97
C SER A 382 3.68 -16.88 18.21
N ARG A 383 3.87 -16.81 16.88
CA ARG A 383 2.92 -16.16 15.96
C ARG A 383 1.88 -17.13 15.42
N ILE A 384 2.10 -18.43 15.56
CA ILE A 384 1.10 -19.46 15.31
C ILE A 384 0.40 -19.74 16.64
N ARG A 385 -0.92 -19.57 16.68
CA ARG A 385 -1.74 -19.65 17.89
C ARG A 385 -2.84 -20.69 17.74
N PRO A 386 -3.32 -21.29 18.82
CA PRO A 386 -4.52 -22.15 18.77
C PRO A 386 -5.73 -21.42 18.18
N THR A 387 -6.00 -20.22 18.68
CA THR A 387 -6.99 -19.25 18.19
C THR A 387 -6.37 -17.85 18.18
N LEU A 388 -6.86 -16.96 17.32
CA LEU A 388 -6.48 -15.55 17.39
C LEU A 388 -6.85 -14.97 18.77
N LEU A 389 -6.07 -14.00 19.24
CA LEU A 389 -6.40 -13.32 20.51
C LEU A 389 -7.77 -12.66 20.44
N PRO A 390 -8.53 -12.61 21.56
CA PRO A 390 -9.81 -11.90 21.59
C PRO A 390 -9.69 -10.46 21.09
N GLY A 391 -10.57 -10.08 20.15
CA GLY A 391 -10.56 -8.75 19.52
C GLY A 391 -9.63 -8.60 18.31
N THR A 392 -8.87 -9.64 17.94
CA THR A 392 -8.03 -9.61 16.74
C THR A 392 -8.90 -9.59 15.46
N ILE A 393 -8.55 -8.70 14.54
CA ILE A 393 -9.19 -8.58 13.22
C ILE A 393 -8.59 -9.60 12.26
N THR A 394 -9.45 -10.39 11.61
CA THR A 394 -9.03 -11.32 10.57
C THR A 394 -8.88 -10.59 9.25
N THR A 395 -7.66 -10.52 8.71
CA THR A 395 -7.36 -9.88 7.43
C THR A 395 -7.61 -10.85 6.27
N VAL A 396 -7.11 -12.09 6.35
CA VAL A 396 -7.40 -13.14 5.37
C VAL A 396 -8.18 -14.25 6.06
N PRO A 397 -9.43 -14.49 5.65
CA PRO A 397 -10.26 -15.54 6.24
C PRO A 397 -9.69 -16.92 5.88
N ARG A 398 -9.93 -17.90 6.74
CA ARG A 398 -9.43 -19.27 6.57
C ARG A 398 -9.77 -19.93 5.21
N SER A 399 -10.84 -19.49 4.58
CA SER A 399 -11.27 -19.98 3.27
C SER A 399 -10.41 -19.45 2.11
N GLN A 400 -9.60 -18.41 2.35
CA GLN A 400 -8.74 -17.78 1.34
C GLN A 400 -7.22 -17.95 1.64
N THR A 401 -6.86 -18.49 2.80
CA THR A 401 -5.46 -18.74 3.14
C THR A 401 -4.94 -19.92 2.33
N HIS A 402 -4.00 -19.65 1.43
CA HIS A 402 -3.47 -20.64 0.49
C HIS A 402 -2.19 -21.29 1.01
N TYR A 403 -1.05 -20.61 0.92
CA TYR A 403 0.22 -21.07 1.47
C TYR A 403 0.61 -20.27 2.69
N VAL A 404 1.19 -20.95 3.67
CA VAL A 404 1.80 -20.36 4.86
C VAL A 404 3.26 -20.80 4.92
N ALA A 405 4.18 -19.85 5.18
CA ALA A 405 5.62 -20.11 5.25
C ALA A 405 6.21 -19.50 6.53
N THR A 406 7.04 -20.31 7.20
CA THR A 406 7.93 -19.88 8.29
C THR A 406 9.33 -20.43 8.04
N GLU A 407 10.29 -20.12 8.90
CA GLU A 407 11.64 -20.70 8.85
C GLU A 407 11.65 -22.23 9.01
N TYR A 408 10.55 -22.84 9.41
CA TYR A 408 10.41 -24.29 9.61
C TYR A 408 9.77 -25.03 8.42
N GLY A 409 9.30 -24.30 7.41
CA GLY A 409 8.74 -24.90 6.20
C GLY A 409 7.72 -24.04 5.48
N ILE A 410 7.10 -24.65 4.48
CA ILE A 410 5.99 -24.09 3.69
C ILE A 410 4.87 -25.13 3.61
N ALA A 411 3.63 -24.69 3.79
CA ALA A 411 2.46 -25.57 3.76
C ALA A 411 1.30 -24.99 2.93
N ASN A 412 0.73 -25.80 2.05
CA ASN A 412 -0.53 -25.49 1.38
C ASN A 412 -1.70 -25.90 2.28
N LEU A 413 -2.58 -24.94 2.60
CA LEU A 413 -3.76 -25.14 3.44
C LEU A 413 -5.05 -25.34 2.62
N MET A 414 -5.04 -25.03 1.31
CA MET A 414 -6.23 -25.19 0.48
C MET A 414 -6.61 -26.68 0.32
N GLY A 415 -7.90 -26.97 0.40
CA GLY A 415 -8.41 -28.34 0.32
C GLY A 415 -8.16 -29.20 1.57
N ALA A 416 -7.36 -28.72 2.53
CA ALA A 416 -7.13 -29.44 3.77
C ALA A 416 -8.30 -29.25 4.76
N SER A 417 -8.67 -30.32 5.45
CA SER A 417 -9.60 -30.29 6.58
C SER A 417 -9.05 -29.42 7.73
N THR A 418 -9.89 -29.04 8.68
CA THR A 418 -9.46 -28.25 9.83
C THR A 418 -8.37 -28.97 10.62
N TRP A 419 -8.47 -30.28 10.76
CA TRP A 419 -7.46 -31.10 11.43
C TRP A 419 -6.12 -31.10 10.68
N GLU A 420 -6.13 -31.36 9.38
CA GLU A 420 -4.90 -31.34 8.57
C GLU A 420 -4.24 -29.95 8.55
N ARG A 421 -5.05 -28.88 8.56
CA ARG A 421 -4.54 -27.51 8.70
C ARG A 421 -3.81 -27.28 10.02
N ALA A 422 -4.42 -27.73 11.12
CA ALA A 422 -3.82 -27.61 12.44
C ALA A 422 -2.47 -28.35 12.50
N GLU A 423 -2.41 -29.60 12.00
CA GLU A 423 -1.19 -30.38 11.94
C GLU A 423 -0.09 -29.69 11.11
N LYS A 424 -0.42 -29.20 9.92
CA LYS A 424 0.48 -28.44 9.05
C LYS A 424 1.00 -27.19 9.76
N LEU A 425 0.14 -26.40 10.40
CA LEU A 425 0.51 -25.17 11.08
C LEU A 425 1.35 -25.43 12.35
N ILE A 426 1.04 -26.48 13.11
CA ILE A 426 1.87 -26.89 14.27
C ILE A 426 3.30 -27.24 13.80
N ASN A 427 3.45 -27.93 12.67
CA ASN A 427 4.75 -28.23 12.09
C ASN A 427 5.52 -26.98 11.62
N LEU A 428 4.85 -25.90 11.28
CA LEU A 428 5.45 -24.61 10.94
C LEU A 428 5.77 -23.75 12.18
N ALA A 429 5.30 -24.12 13.37
CA ALA A 429 5.60 -23.42 14.62
C ALA A 429 7.03 -23.72 15.09
N HIS A 430 7.58 -22.80 15.89
CA HIS A 430 8.86 -23.04 16.58
C HIS A 430 8.76 -24.29 17.46
N PRO A 431 9.75 -25.19 17.48
CA PRO A 431 9.71 -26.46 18.20
C PRO A 431 9.24 -26.34 19.66
N ASP A 432 9.71 -25.34 20.39
CA ASP A 432 9.38 -25.12 21.81
C ASP A 432 7.89 -24.85 22.08
N PHE A 433 7.14 -24.45 21.05
CA PHE A 433 5.72 -24.13 21.19
C PHE A 433 4.80 -25.22 20.62
N ARG A 434 5.31 -26.21 19.87
CA ARG A 434 4.47 -27.20 19.17
C ARG A 434 3.59 -28.00 20.13
N GLU A 435 4.16 -28.45 21.26
CA GLU A 435 3.42 -29.22 22.24
C GLU A 435 2.30 -28.41 22.92
N GLU A 436 2.62 -27.18 23.33
CA GLU A 436 1.63 -26.27 23.94
C GLU A 436 0.47 -25.97 22.98
N ILE A 437 0.80 -25.61 21.72
CA ILE A 437 -0.17 -25.30 20.66
C ILE A 437 -1.01 -26.54 20.34
N GLY A 438 -0.39 -27.73 20.26
CA GLY A 438 -1.08 -29.00 20.02
C GLY A 438 -2.07 -29.37 21.13
N ARG A 439 -1.66 -29.25 22.39
CA ARG A 439 -2.55 -29.51 23.54
C ARG A 439 -3.74 -28.51 23.60
N ALA A 440 -3.49 -27.25 23.29
CA ALA A 440 -4.54 -26.23 23.26
C ALA A 440 -5.53 -26.49 22.12
N SER A 441 -5.06 -27.02 20.97
CA SER A 441 -5.94 -27.36 19.84
C SER A 441 -7.01 -28.40 20.20
N CYS A 442 -6.68 -29.36 21.02
CA CYS A 442 -7.61 -30.37 21.51
C CYS A 442 -8.67 -29.76 22.45
N ARG A 443 -8.30 -28.80 23.30
CA ARG A 443 -9.22 -28.10 24.21
C ARG A 443 -10.20 -27.20 23.49
N GLU A 444 -9.73 -26.51 22.46
CA GLU A 444 -10.52 -25.57 21.64
C GLU A 444 -11.34 -26.30 20.54
N ARG A 445 -11.37 -27.64 20.55
CA ARG A 445 -12.06 -28.47 19.54
C ARG A 445 -11.63 -28.21 18.08
N VAL A 446 -10.44 -27.69 17.88
CA VAL A 446 -9.84 -27.58 16.54
C VAL A 446 -9.54 -28.96 15.98
N CYS A 447 -9.16 -29.90 16.86
CA CYS A 447 -8.99 -31.32 16.58
C CYS A 447 -9.91 -32.13 17.52
N LEU A 448 -10.98 -32.70 16.99
CA LEU A 448 -11.93 -33.51 17.78
C LEU A 448 -11.45 -34.96 18.04
N TYR A 449 -10.34 -35.40 17.44
CA TYR A 449 -9.82 -36.76 17.54
C TYR A 449 -8.30 -36.77 17.47
N VAL A 450 -7.63 -36.59 18.58
CA VAL A 450 -6.28 -37.10 18.87
C VAL A 450 -6.32 -37.86 20.18
#